data_70a430d654d1668b3243db1fe8366ba3
#
_entry.id   70a430d654d1668b3243db1fe8366ba3
#
_cell.length_a   1.000
_cell.length_b   1.000
_cell.length_c   1.000
_cell.angle_alpha   90.00
_cell.angle_beta   90.00
_cell.angle_gamma   90.00
#
_symmetry.space_group_name_H-M   'P 1'
#
loop_
_entity.id
_entity.type
_entity.pdbx_description
1 polymer ?
#
loop_
_entity_poly.entity_id
_entity_poly.type
_entity_poly.pdbx_seq_one_letter_code
_entity_poly.pdbx_strand_id
1 'polypeptide(L)'
;KQYKEARGKGGHVRANWKDATDIIAAQILYTIKKDGPDRIAGFTPIPAMSMISYASGARFINLLGGEMLSFYDWYADLPPASPQIWGEQTDVPESSDWYNASYIMMWGSNVPLTRTPDAHFMTEVRYKGAKVISVAPDYAENVKFADHWLAPHPGTDAAIAQAMTH
;
A
#
# COMPACT_ATOMS: atom_id res chain seq x y z
N LYS A 1 -18.00 9.17 28.79
CA LYS A 1 -18.70 10.16 27.94
C LYS A 1 -17.72 11.24 27.48
N GLN A 2 -17.02 11.93 28.40
CA GLN A 2 -16.04 12.99 28.09
C GLN A 2 -14.92 12.53 27.14
N TYR A 3 -14.40 11.31 27.30
CA TYR A 3 -13.36 10.76 26.41
C TYR A 3 -13.86 10.65 24.96
N LYS A 4 -15.08 10.17 24.76
CA LYS A 4 -15.66 10.05 23.42
C LYS A 4 -15.90 11.41 22.76
N GLU A 5 -16.22 12.42 23.55
CA GLU A 5 -16.45 13.79 23.08
C GLU A 5 -15.13 14.50 22.68
N ALA A 6 -14.01 14.15 23.34
CA ALA A 6 -12.67 14.67 23.04
C ALA A 6 -11.94 13.93 21.92
N ARG A 7 -12.38 12.74 21.57
CA ARG A 7 -11.72 11.88 20.58
C ARG A 7 -11.63 12.58 19.22
N GLY A 8 -10.42 12.61 18.65
CA GLY A 8 -10.15 13.25 17.35
C GLY A 8 -9.96 14.78 17.40
N LYS A 9 -10.06 15.39 18.59
CA LYS A 9 -9.89 16.84 18.75
C LYS A 9 -8.50 17.26 19.24
N GLY A 10 -7.55 16.34 19.21
CA GLY A 10 -6.22 16.55 19.80
C GLY A 10 -6.20 16.34 21.32
N GLY A 11 -5.32 17.05 22.03
CA GLY A 11 -5.22 16.92 23.49
C GLY A 11 -4.40 15.72 23.95
N HIS A 12 -3.40 15.32 23.18
CA HIS A 12 -2.47 14.26 23.60
C HIS A 12 -1.66 14.70 24.80
N VAL A 13 -1.57 13.84 25.81
CA VAL A 13 -0.73 14.03 26.98
C VAL A 13 0.39 12.99 27.00
N ARG A 14 1.55 13.41 27.47
CA ARG A 14 2.68 12.50 27.63
C ARG A 14 2.38 11.50 28.75
N ALA A 15 2.52 10.20 28.45
CA ALA A 15 2.38 9.12 29.42
C ALA A 15 3.68 8.32 29.53
N ASN A 16 3.86 7.59 30.63
CA ASN A 16 4.91 6.59 30.73
C ASN A 16 4.45 5.26 30.10
N TRP A 17 5.41 4.38 29.81
CA TRP A 17 5.12 3.09 29.19
C TRP A 17 4.22 2.18 30.03
N LYS A 18 4.41 2.22 31.36
CA LYS A 18 3.60 1.38 32.26
C LYS A 18 2.13 1.76 32.18
N ASP A 19 1.80 3.03 32.32
CA ASP A 19 0.41 3.47 32.25
C ASP A 19 -0.22 3.21 30.89
N ALA A 20 0.53 3.47 29.81
CA ALA A 20 0.06 3.21 28.45
C ALA A 20 -0.24 1.72 28.21
N THR A 21 0.66 0.83 28.63
CA THR A 21 0.47 -0.61 28.45
C THR A 21 -0.64 -1.14 29.36
N ASP A 22 -0.78 -0.65 30.58
CA ASP A 22 -1.84 -1.05 31.50
C ASP A 22 -3.22 -0.66 30.93
N ILE A 23 -3.35 0.54 30.36
CA ILE A 23 -4.61 0.98 29.71
C ILE A 23 -4.94 0.11 28.50
N ILE A 24 -3.95 -0.17 27.64
CA ILE A 24 -4.14 -1.02 26.46
C ILE A 24 -4.53 -2.43 26.88
N ALA A 25 -3.82 -3.03 27.84
CA ALA A 25 -4.12 -4.36 28.34
C ALA A 25 -5.52 -4.44 28.95
N ALA A 26 -5.92 -3.45 29.73
CA ALA A 26 -7.27 -3.38 30.31
C ALA A 26 -8.37 -3.33 29.22
N GLN A 27 -8.14 -2.56 28.15
CA GLN A 27 -9.10 -2.50 27.03
C GLN A 27 -9.17 -3.81 26.26
N ILE A 28 -8.04 -4.45 25.99
CA ILE A 28 -7.98 -5.76 25.34
C ILE A 28 -8.75 -6.80 26.19
N LEU A 29 -8.43 -6.90 27.47
CA LEU A 29 -9.10 -7.84 28.39
C LEU A 29 -10.59 -7.57 28.52
N TYR A 30 -10.98 -6.31 28.57
CA TYR A 30 -12.40 -5.94 28.61
C TYR A 30 -13.13 -6.40 27.34
N THR A 31 -12.53 -6.17 26.17
CA THR A 31 -13.12 -6.58 24.89
C THR A 31 -13.23 -8.10 24.80
N ILE A 32 -12.16 -8.84 25.14
CA ILE A 32 -12.16 -10.30 25.13
C ILE A 32 -13.27 -10.85 26.06
N LYS A 33 -13.36 -10.30 27.27
CA LYS A 33 -14.34 -10.77 28.25
C LYS A 33 -15.78 -10.47 27.88
N LYS A 34 -15.99 -9.33 27.24
CA LYS A 34 -17.34 -8.85 26.89
C LYS A 34 -17.83 -9.40 25.56
N ASP A 35 -17.01 -9.34 24.55
CA ASP A 35 -17.43 -9.50 23.16
C ASP A 35 -16.70 -10.65 22.43
N GLY A 36 -15.66 -11.22 23.04
CA GLY A 36 -14.82 -12.28 22.47
C GLY A 36 -13.48 -11.76 21.89
N PRO A 37 -12.49 -12.66 21.75
CA PRO A 37 -11.17 -12.28 21.23
C PRO A 37 -11.18 -11.95 19.72
N ASP A 38 -12.12 -12.50 18.96
CA ASP A 38 -12.36 -12.24 17.54
C ASP A 38 -12.75 -10.78 17.25
N ARG A 39 -13.06 -10.02 18.30
CA ARG A 39 -13.34 -8.57 18.20
C ARG A 39 -12.09 -7.69 18.29
N ILE A 40 -10.92 -8.31 18.35
CA ILE A 40 -9.62 -7.62 18.29
C ILE A 40 -9.00 -7.94 16.96
N ALA A 41 -8.77 -6.90 16.17
CA ALA A 41 -8.08 -7.02 14.91
C ALA A 41 -6.66 -6.45 15.02
N GLY A 42 -5.69 -7.14 14.44
CA GLY A 42 -4.31 -6.70 14.32
C GLY A 42 -3.96 -6.35 12.89
N PHE A 43 -3.18 -5.29 12.74
CA PHE A 43 -2.64 -4.85 11.46
C PHE A 43 -1.16 -4.54 11.65
N THR A 44 -0.29 -5.35 11.08
CA THR A 44 1.15 -5.22 11.24
C THR A 44 1.82 -4.61 10.01
N PRO A 45 3.04 -4.08 10.13
CA PRO A 45 3.78 -3.56 8.99
C PRO A 45 4.06 -4.66 7.95
N ILE A 46 4.38 -4.23 6.73
CA ILE A 46 4.74 -5.14 5.65
C ILE A 46 5.97 -6.00 6.02
N PRO A 47 5.97 -7.29 5.66
CA PRO A 47 7.09 -8.18 5.93
C PRO A 47 8.41 -7.73 5.32
N ALA A 48 8.37 -7.02 4.21
CA ALA A 48 9.55 -6.51 3.51
C ALA A 48 10.37 -5.49 4.33
N MET A 49 9.77 -4.83 5.33
CA MET A 49 10.47 -3.87 6.18
C MET A 49 11.25 -4.56 7.30
N SER A 50 10.64 -5.53 7.96
CA SER A 50 11.28 -6.31 9.03
C SER A 50 10.46 -7.55 9.36
N MET A 51 11.05 -8.71 9.18
CA MET A 51 10.42 -9.99 9.55
C MET A 51 10.12 -10.05 11.04
N ILE A 52 11.00 -9.52 11.89
CA ILE A 52 10.81 -9.51 13.36
C ILE A 52 9.64 -8.60 13.74
N SER A 53 9.55 -7.42 13.16
CA SER A 53 8.44 -6.49 13.43
C SER A 53 7.10 -7.06 12.99
N TYR A 54 7.05 -7.70 11.83
CA TYR A 54 5.86 -8.39 11.36
C TYR A 54 5.50 -9.56 12.26
N ALA A 55 6.45 -10.45 12.53
CA ALA A 55 6.22 -11.67 13.30
C ALA A 55 5.81 -11.38 14.75
N SER A 56 6.38 -10.36 15.40
CA SER A 56 6.04 -10.02 16.78
C SER A 56 4.59 -9.55 16.92
N GLY A 57 4.14 -8.67 16.01
CA GLY A 57 2.76 -8.20 15.99
C GLY A 57 1.77 -9.32 15.67
N ALA A 58 2.05 -10.10 14.64
CA ALA A 58 1.21 -11.24 14.25
C ALA A 58 1.12 -12.28 15.38
N ARG A 59 2.25 -12.60 16.01
CA ARG A 59 2.28 -13.52 17.15
C ARG A 59 1.43 -13.02 18.32
N PHE A 60 1.54 -11.72 18.63
CA PHE A 60 0.77 -11.11 19.72
C PHE A 60 -0.74 -11.26 19.49
N ILE A 61 -1.22 -10.89 18.31
CA ILE A 61 -2.65 -10.98 17.97
C ILE A 61 -3.13 -12.44 17.98
N ASN A 62 -2.35 -13.37 17.39
CA ASN A 62 -2.72 -14.78 17.39
C ASN A 62 -2.77 -15.38 18.79
N LEU A 63 -1.88 -15.01 19.70
CA LEU A 63 -1.90 -15.46 21.09
C LEU A 63 -3.10 -14.94 21.87
N LEU A 64 -3.64 -13.77 21.49
CA LEU A 64 -4.87 -13.24 22.07
C LEU A 64 -6.12 -13.94 21.52
N GLY A 65 -6.01 -14.67 20.42
CA GLY A 65 -7.14 -15.22 19.67
C GLY A 65 -7.88 -14.17 18.82
N GLY A 66 -7.20 -13.07 18.51
CA GLY A 66 -7.71 -12.00 17.65
C GLY A 66 -7.54 -12.30 16.17
N GLU A 67 -8.16 -11.48 15.35
CA GLU A 67 -8.11 -11.56 13.89
C GLU A 67 -6.88 -10.81 13.36
N MET A 68 -6.02 -11.53 12.63
CA MET A 68 -4.88 -10.92 11.97
C MET A 68 -5.23 -10.52 10.55
N LEU A 69 -5.30 -9.22 10.29
CA LEU A 69 -5.60 -8.68 8.97
C LEU A 69 -4.36 -8.76 8.08
N SER A 70 -4.58 -9.11 6.82
CA SER A 70 -3.51 -9.10 5.83
C SER A 70 -3.25 -7.67 5.35
N PHE A 71 -1.99 -7.25 5.41
CA PHE A 71 -1.56 -5.99 4.81
C PHE A 71 -1.90 -5.96 3.31
N TYR A 72 -1.65 -7.07 2.63
CA TYR A 72 -1.80 -7.18 1.19
C TYR A 72 -3.26 -7.16 0.71
N ASP A 73 -4.20 -7.54 1.55
CA ASP A 73 -5.63 -7.48 1.21
C ASP A 73 -6.21 -6.05 1.31
N TRP A 74 -5.49 -5.14 1.93
CA TRP A 74 -5.96 -3.78 2.20
C TRP A 74 -5.39 -2.73 1.26
N TYR A 75 -4.28 -3.04 0.60
CA TYR A 75 -3.61 -2.09 -0.29
C TYR A 75 -3.98 -2.35 -1.73
N ALA A 76 -4.46 -1.31 -2.39
CA ALA A 76 -4.89 -1.35 -3.79
C ALA A 76 -3.74 -1.46 -4.79
N ASP A 77 -2.49 -1.46 -4.34
CA ASP A 77 -1.31 -1.72 -5.16
C ASP A 77 -1.13 -3.20 -5.50
N LEU A 78 -1.88 -4.09 -4.84
CA LEU A 78 -1.97 -5.47 -5.27
C LEU A 78 -3.02 -5.61 -6.36
N PRO A 79 -2.64 -6.07 -7.55
CA PRO A 79 -3.54 -6.12 -8.68
C PRO A 79 -4.58 -7.24 -8.50
N PRO A 80 -5.82 -6.95 -8.12
CA PRO A 80 -6.84 -7.98 -7.93
C PRO A 80 -7.24 -8.66 -9.24
N ALA A 81 -7.01 -8.01 -10.37
CA ALA A 81 -7.28 -8.57 -11.69
C ALA A 81 -6.18 -9.54 -12.15
N SER A 82 -4.94 -9.39 -11.68
CA SER A 82 -3.83 -10.23 -12.12
C SER A 82 -4.03 -11.71 -11.84
N PRO A 83 -4.48 -12.15 -10.65
CA PRO A 83 -4.80 -13.56 -10.41
C PRO A 83 -5.90 -14.10 -11.32
N GLN A 84 -6.86 -13.27 -11.70
CA GLN A 84 -7.95 -13.68 -12.56
C GLN A 84 -7.50 -13.86 -14.02
N ILE A 85 -6.51 -13.08 -14.45
CA ILE A 85 -6.04 -13.10 -15.84
C ILE A 85 -4.86 -14.06 -16.00
N TRP A 86 -3.90 -14.04 -15.07
CA TRP A 86 -2.62 -14.76 -15.21
C TRP A 86 -2.43 -15.88 -14.19
N GLY A 87 -3.32 -16.00 -13.20
CA GLY A 87 -3.19 -16.98 -12.13
C GLY A 87 -2.18 -16.59 -11.04
N GLU A 88 -1.51 -15.45 -11.16
CA GLU A 88 -0.52 -14.96 -10.21
C GLU A 88 -0.81 -13.52 -9.76
N GLN A 89 -0.46 -13.23 -8.51
CA GLN A 89 -0.65 -11.91 -7.92
C GLN A 89 0.55 -11.01 -8.10
N THR A 90 1.73 -11.56 -8.34
CA THR A 90 2.97 -10.82 -8.46
C THR A 90 3.18 -10.27 -9.86
N ASP A 91 3.86 -9.14 -9.94
CA ASP A 91 4.26 -8.55 -11.20
C ASP A 91 5.26 -9.48 -11.93
N VAL A 92 4.98 -9.72 -13.18
CA VAL A 92 5.85 -10.41 -14.12
C VAL A 92 5.88 -9.54 -15.38
N PRO A 93 6.97 -9.04 -15.86
CA PRO A 93 8.37 -9.45 -15.77
C PRO A 93 9.22 -8.68 -14.75
N GLU A 94 10.52 -9.01 -14.68
CA GLU A 94 11.50 -8.23 -13.93
C GLU A 94 11.70 -6.84 -14.53
N SER A 95 12.14 -5.87 -13.71
CA SER A 95 12.32 -4.48 -14.15
C SER A 95 13.34 -4.33 -15.29
N SER A 96 14.35 -5.20 -15.37
CA SER A 96 15.32 -5.22 -16.47
C SER A 96 14.70 -5.52 -17.84
N ASP A 97 13.56 -6.20 -17.88
CA ASP A 97 12.85 -6.50 -19.12
C ASP A 97 12.21 -5.25 -19.75
N TRP A 98 12.08 -4.17 -18.98
CA TRP A 98 11.61 -2.88 -19.53
C TRP A 98 12.47 -2.36 -20.67
N TYR A 99 13.76 -2.75 -20.71
CA TYR A 99 14.63 -2.41 -21.84
C TYR A 99 14.18 -2.99 -23.19
N ASN A 100 13.34 -4.01 -23.17
CA ASN A 100 12.76 -4.62 -24.37
C ASN A 100 11.46 -3.97 -24.81
N ALA A 101 10.91 -3.04 -23.99
CA ALA A 101 9.67 -2.36 -24.29
C ALA A 101 9.89 -1.21 -25.29
N SER A 102 8.97 -1.07 -26.23
CA SER A 102 8.86 0.11 -27.11
C SER A 102 7.97 1.19 -26.52
N TYR A 103 7.11 0.81 -25.58
CA TYR A 103 6.15 1.68 -24.92
C TYR A 103 5.94 1.22 -23.47
N ILE A 104 6.08 2.17 -22.53
CA ILE A 104 5.87 1.92 -21.10
C ILE A 104 4.81 2.89 -20.59
N MET A 105 3.82 2.35 -19.90
CA MET A 105 2.81 3.13 -19.21
C MET A 105 2.95 2.98 -17.70
N MET A 106 3.33 4.07 -17.02
CA MET A 106 3.39 4.15 -15.57
C MET A 106 2.03 4.61 -15.04
N TRP A 107 1.23 3.66 -14.56
CA TRP A 107 -0.14 3.93 -14.15
C TRP A 107 -0.26 3.94 -12.63
N GLY A 108 -0.55 5.12 -12.07
CA GLY A 108 -0.72 5.30 -10.63
C GLY A 108 0.53 4.99 -9.80
N SER A 109 1.69 4.93 -10.43
CA SER A 109 2.95 4.61 -9.77
C SER A 109 3.91 5.79 -9.84
N ASN A 110 4.74 5.95 -8.82
CA ASN A 110 5.77 6.97 -8.76
C ASN A 110 7.16 6.32 -8.62
N VAL A 111 7.59 5.65 -9.68
CA VAL A 111 8.79 4.80 -9.70
C VAL A 111 10.05 5.53 -9.20
N PRO A 112 10.35 6.77 -9.59
CA PRO A 112 11.55 7.45 -9.12
C PRO A 112 11.60 7.67 -7.61
N LEU A 113 10.44 7.75 -6.95
CA LEU A 113 10.34 7.95 -5.51
C LEU A 113 10.15 6.64 -4.75
N THR A 114 9.19 5.82 -5.18
CA THR A 114 8.75 4.64 -4.42
C THR A 114 9.43 3.34 -4.84
N ARG A 115 10.05 3.33 -6.02
CA ARG A 115 10.84 2.21 -6.56
C ARG A 115 12.16 2.73 -7.13
N THR A 116 12.89 3.53 -6.37
CA THR A 116 14.12 4.20 -6.80
C THR A 116 15.12 3.30 -7.52
N PRO A 117 15.35 2.04 -7.10
CA PRO A 117 16.24 1.13 -7.83
C PRO A 117 15.81 0.85 -9.27
N ASP A 118 14.50 0.94 -9.57
CA ASP A 118 13.97 0.66 -10.91
C ASP A 118 13.89 1.91 -11.80
N ALA A 119 14.14 3.09 -11.25
CA ALA A 119 13.98 4.35 -11.97
C ALA A 119 14.88 4.47 -13.20
N HIS A 120 16.08 3.90 -13.15
CA HIS A 120 17.01 3.95 -14.28
C HIS A 120 16.50 3.18 -15.49
N PHE A 121 15.81 2.04 -15.31
CA PHE A 121 15.22 1.30 -16.43
C PHE A 121 14.20 2.16 -17.17
N MET A 122 13.34 2.86 -16.42
CA MET A 122 12.33 3.75 -16.98
C MET A 122 12.96 4.90 -17.79
N THR A 123 14.05 5.48 -17.30
CA THR A 123 14.70 6.60 -17.95
C THR A 123 15.56 6.18 -19.12
N GLU A 124 16.32 5.10 -18.99
CA GLU A 124 17.28 4.64 -19.98
C GLU A 124 16.63 3.99 -21.21
N VAL A 125 15.48 3.35 -21.05
CA VAL A 125 14.74 2.77 -22.18
C VAL A 125 14.38 3.83 -23.23
N ARG A 126 14.22 5.07 -22.83
CA ARG A 126 13.96 6.21 -23.73
C ARG A 126 15.12 6.49 -24.67
N TYR A 127 16.36 6.22 -24.25
CA TYR A 127 17.54 6.36 -25.13
C TYR A 127 17.51 5.35 -26.28
N LYS A 128 16.75 4.27 -26.14
CA LYS A 128 16.49 3.30 -27.21
C LYS A 128 15.28 3.66 -28.07
N GLY A 129 14.65 4.80 -27.82
CA GLY A 129 13.49 5.28 -28.56
C GLY A 129 12.12 4.86 -28.00
N ALA A 130 12.09 4.17 -26.87
CA ALA A 130 10.83 3.83 -26.21
C ALA A 130 10.09 5.09 -25.73
N LYS A 131 8.77 5.03 -25.70
CA LYS A 131 7.91 6.07 -25.18
C LYS A 131 7.46 5.72 -23.78
N VAL A 132 7.52 6.70 -22.88
CA VAL A 132 7.06 6.58 -21.49
C VAL A 132 5.86 7.51 -21.25
N ILE A 133 4.77 6.94 -20.82
CA ILE A 133 3.55 7.67 -20.49
C ILE A 133 3.31 7.56 -18.99
N SER A 134 3.01 8.67 -18.34
CA SER A 134 2.59 8.71 -16.94
C SER A 134 1.09 8.95 -16.86
N VAL A 135 0.37 8.07 -16.18
CA VAL A 135 -1.06 8.23 -15.87
C VAL A 135 -1.16 8.45 -14.37
N ALA A 136 -1.35 9.69 -13.97
CA ALA A 136 -1.43 10.08 -12.56
C ALA A 136 -2.25 11.35 -12.41
N PRO A 137 -3.03 11.49 -11.33
CA PRO A 137 -3.84 12.69 -11.10
C PRO A 137 -3.02 13.94 -10.76
N ASP A 138 -1.78 13.74 -10.29
CA ASP A 138 -0.86 14.80 -9.90
C ASP A 138 0.45 14.77 -10.70
N TYR A 139 1.17 15.89 -10.69
CA TYR A 139 2.48 16.01 -11.32
C TYR A 139 3.59 15.45 -10.43
N ALA A 140 3.61 14.13 -10.29
CA ALA A 140 4.62 13.40 -9.51
C ALA A 140 5.95 13.26 -10.28
N GLU A 141 6.97 12.65 -9.62
CA GLU A 141 8.31 12.50 -10.21
C GLU A 141 8.31 11.70 -11.51
N ASN A 142 7.42 10.73 -11.65
CA ASN A 142 7.24 9.98 -12.90
C ASN A 142 7.02 10.90 -14.10
N VAL A 143 6.27 11.97 -13.92
CA VAL A 143 5.87 12.87 -15.01
C VAL A 143 7.07 13.62 -15.58
N LYS A 144 8.08 13.91 -14.76
CA LYS A 144 9.32 14.56 -15.21
C LYS A 144 10.07 13.75 -16.28
N PHE A 145 9.90 12.45 -16.27
CA PHE A 145 10.60 11.52 -17.16
C PHE A 145 9.68 10.94 -18.24
N ALA A 146 8.41 11.32 -18.24
CA ALA A 146 7.45 10.85 -19.22
C ALA A 146 7.46 11.71 -20.49
N ASP A 147 7.17 11.09 -21.63
CA ASP A 147 6.93 11.81 -22.89
C ASP A 147 5.53 12.46 -22.90
N HIS A 148 4.56 11.82 -22.26
CA HIS A 148 3.21 12.34 -22.10
C HIS A 148 2.68 12.08 -20.68
N TRP A 149 1.89 13.01 -20.21
CA TRP A 149 1.18 12.90 -18.95
C TRP A 149 -0.33 12.94 -19.19
N LEU A 150 -1.00 11.91 -18.70
CA LEU A 150 -2.46 11.84 -18.64
C LEU A 150 -2.88 12.06 -17.18
N ALA A 151 -3.64 13.12 -16.95
CA ALA A 151 -4.10 13.51 -15.62
C ALA A 151 -5.59 13.17 -15.44
N PRO A 152 -5.95 11.94 -15.10
CA PRO A 152 -7.33 11.57 -14.87
C PRO A 152 -7.85 12.15 -13.56
N HIS A 153 -9.14 12.43 -13.52
CA HIS A 153 -9.79 12.59 -12.22
C HIS A 153 -9.76 11.26 -11.46
N PRO A 154 -9.45 11.27 -10.15
CA PRO A 154 -9.49 10.04 -9.35
C PRO A 154 -10.82 9.27 -9.55
N GLY A 155 -10.70 7.95 -9.76
CA GLY A 155 -11.85 7.07 -10.02
C GLY A 155 -12.27 6.97 -11.49
N THR A 156 -11.57 7.63 -12.44
CA THR A 156 -11.89 7.56 -13.87
C THR A 156 -10.90 6.72 -14.70
N ASP A 157 -10.05 5.96 -14.06
CA ASP A 157 -9.02 5.13 -14.71
C ASP A 157 -9.62 4.13 -15.71
N ALA A 158 -10.73 3.48 -15.33
CA ALA A 158 -11.42 2.55 -16.20
C ALA A 158 -11.92 3.21 -17.51
N ALA A 159 -12.34 4.47 -17.45
CA ALA A 159 -12.78 5.21 -18.64
C ALA A 159 -11.60 5.47 -19.61
N ILE A 160 -10.42 5.78 -19.07
CA ILE A 160 -9.20 5.93 -19.88
C ILE A 160 -8.83 4.58 -20.52
N ALA A 161 -8.83 3.50 -19.75
CA ALA A 161 -8.52 2.17 -20.25
C ALA A 161 -9.48 1.76 -21.39
N GLN A 162 -10.77 2.01 -21.22
CA GLN A 162 -11.77 1.77 -22.25
C GLN A 162 -11.57 2.63 -23.51
N ALA A 163 -11.20 3.89 -23.32
CA ALA A 163 -10.91 4.77 -24.45
C ALA A 163 -9.68 4.31 -25.27
N MET A 164 -8.70 3.67 -24.63
CA MET A 164 -7.54 3.11 -25.31
C MET A 164 -7.87 1.83 -26.11
N THR A 165 -8.94 1.13 -25.74
CA THR A 165 -9.35 -0.10 -26.43
C THR A 165 -10.31 0.15 -27.58
N HIS A 166 -10.82 1.36 -27.73
CA HIS A 166 -11.71 1.75 -28.81
C HIS A 166 -10.91 2.05 -30.08
#